data_eec18c8762ad24e5947a0ea1a2b37529
#
_entry.id   eec18c8762ad24e5947a0ea1a2b37529
#
_cell.length_a   1.000
_cell.length_b   1.000
_cell.length_c   1.000
_cell.angle_alpha   90.00
_cell.angle_beta   90.00
_cell.angle_gamma   90.00
#
_symmetry.space_group_name_H-M   'P 1'
#
loop_
_entity.id
_entity.type
_entity.pdbx_description
1 polymer ?
#
loop_
_entity_poly.entity_id
_entity_poly.type
_entity_poly.pdbx_seq_one_letter_code
_entity_poly.pdbx_strand_id
1 'polypeptide(L)'
;MAIDKSYYTIITDVGKAKIANASVTGNKVGFVKIQLGDGGGSEYTPTENQTALKNVVWEGNIGNTTTDETAPNCIILESLIPSSVGGFMIREIGYLDDENNLIAISKYKECYKPSIEQGAVVDMKVKTVLIVSNVNNIELKIDPTIIFATLKDIQDLDTKIDTTKTELKSNIETAKTEINTKIGDTTLLETTDKTNIVNALNEVKTSVDSIETTAEKTSYNNATSNLTATNVQGAIDEVVAKIKKFNEVNINTINDMLPI
;
A
#
# COMPACT_ATOMS: atom_id res chain seq x y z
N MET A 1 11.64 -25.87 -40.02
CA MET A 1 12.70 -24.87 -40.16
C MET A 1 13.86 -25.33 -39.32
N ALA A 2 15.06 -25.53 -39.91
CA ALA A 2 16.25 -25.86 -39.11
C ALA A 2 16.62 -24.64 -38.25
N ILE A 3 16.82 -24.82 -36.98
CA ILE A 3 17.27 -23.74 -36.09
C ILE A 3 18.71 -23.42 -36.49
N ASP A 4 18.97 -22.18 -36.88
CA ASP A 4 20.31 -21.69 -37.15
C ASP A 4 21.08 -21.64 -35.81
N LYS A 5 22.02 -22.56 -35.62
CA LYS A 5 22.88 -22.66 -34.43
C LYS A 5 24.18 -21.88 -34.58
N SER A 6 24.29 -21.02 -35.60
CA SER A 6 25.49 -20.24 -35.88
C SER A 6 25.75 -19.16 -34.84
N TYR A 7 24.70 -18.70 -34.16
CA TYR A 7 24.77 -17.65 -33.14
C TYR A 7 24.34 -18.24 -31.81
N TYR A 8 25.12 -18.05 -30.75
CA TYR A 8 24.93 -18.66 -29.44
C TYR A 8 25.64 -17.91 -28.33
N THR A 9 25.29 -18.19 -27.12
CA THR A 9 25.96 -17.66 -25.94
C THR A 9 26.60 -18.82 -25.18
N ILE A 10 27.85 -18.64 -24.76
CA ILE A 10 28.58 -19.59 -23.91
C ILE A 10 28.96 -18.95 -22.59
N ILE A 11 29.03 -19.75 -21.54
CA ILE A 11 29.58 -19.33 -20.25
C ILE A 11 31.10 -19.59 -20.33
N THR A 12 31.89 -18.59 -19.94
CA THR A 12 33.36 -18.70 -19.92
C THR A 12 33.82 -19.64 -18.79
N ASP A 13 35.07 -20.06 -18.82
CA ASP A 13 35.65 -20.87 -17.75
C ASP A 13 35.61 -20.13 -16.40
N VAL A 14 35.86 -18.81 -16.40
CA VAL A 14 35.73 -17.95 -15.22
C VAL A 14 34.28 -17.90 -14.76
N GLY A 15 33.32 -17.74 -15.65
CA GLY A 15 31.89 -17.75 -15.35
C GLY A 15 31.45 -19.07 -14.75
N LYS A 16 31.85 -20.21 -15.32
CA LYS A 16 31.56 -21.54 -14.77
C LYS A 16 32.12 -21.71 -13.36
N ALA A 17 33.36 -21.28 -13.13
CA ALA A 17 33.99 -21.38 -11.81
C ALA A 17 33.25 -20.51 -10.76
N LYS A 18 32.86 -19.30 -11.11
CA LYS A 18 32.11 -18.39 -10.22
C LYS A 18 30.71 -18.96 -9.90
N ILE A 19 29.98 -19.42 -10.91
CA ILE A 19 28.64 -20.03 -10.71
C ILE A 19 28.72 -21.29 -9.86
N ALA A 20 29.75 -22.14 -10.05
CA ALA A 20 29.97 -23.31 -9.22
C ALA A 20 30.32 -22.94 -7.78
N ASN A 21 31.19 -21.95 -7.58
CA ASN A 21 31.56 -21.46 -6.24
C ASN A 21 30.36 -20.84 -5.50
N ALA A 22 29.46 -20.16 -6.21
CA ALA A 22 28.22 -19.63 -5.67
C ALA A 22 27.35 -20.72 -4.99
N SER A 23 27.33 -21.93 -5.57
CA SER A 23 26.62 -23.08 -4.97
C SER A 23 27.19 -23.50 -3.61
N VAL A 24 28.48 -23.27 -3.37
CA VAL A 24 29.17 -23.69 -2.14
C VAL A 24 29.14 -22.56 -1.10
N THR A 25 29.35 -21.32 -1.53
CA THR A 25 29.48 -20.16 -0.62
C THR A 25 28.13 -19.55 -0.25
N GLY A 26 27.08 -19.81 -1.04
CA GLY A 26 25.78 -19.12 -0.93
C GLY A 26 25.77 -17.70 -1.52
N ASN A 27 26.91 -17.21 -2.02
CA ASN A 27 26.96 -15.93 -2.72
C ASN A 27 26.40 -16.09 -4.13
N LYS A 28 25.74 -15.06 -4.66
CA LYS A 28 25.19 -15.08 -6.02
C LYS A 28 26.13 -14.38 -7.00
N VAL A 29 26.12 -14.87 -8.26
CA VAL A 29 26.82 -14.18 -9.35
C VAL A 29 25.90 -13.14 -9.95
N GLY A 30 26.30 -11.88 -9.93
CA GLY A 30 25.59 -10.77 -10.56
C GLY A 30 26.08 -10.54 -11.99
N PHE A 31 25.15 -10.26 -12.91
CA PHE A 31 25.45 -9.73 -14.21
C PHE A 31 25.25 -8.21 -14.18
N VAL A 32 26.35 -7.46 -14.20
CA VAL A 32 26.32 -6.01 -13.96
C VAL A 32 26.51 -5.21 -15.26
N LYS A 33 27.44 -5.64 -16.10
CA LYS A 33 27.81 -4.91 -17.31
C LYS A 33 27.62 -5.75 -18.57
N ILE A 34 27.30 -5.05 -19.64
CA ILE A 34 27.30 -5.55 -21.00
C ILE A 34 28.37 -4.82 -21.83
N GLN A 35 29.15 -5.55 -22.57
CA GLN A 35 30.09 -5.01 -23.57
C GLN A 35 29.65 -5.46 -24.96
N LEU A 36 29.70 -4.55 -25.90
CA LEU A 36 29.54 -4.85 -27.34
C LEU A 36 30.92 -4.80 -28.01
N GLY A 37 31.18 -5.77 -28.84
CA GLY A 37 32.45 -5.85 -29.58
C GLY A 37 32.24 -6.06 -31.07
N ASP A 38 33.21 -5.61 -31.89
CA ASP A 38 33.19 -5.77 -33.33
C ASP A 38 33.95 -7.02 -33.82
N GLY A 39 34.44 -7.86 -32.87
CA GLY A 39 35.17 -9.06 -33.17
C GLY A 39 36.58 -8.82 -33.75
N GLY A 40 37.11 -7.59 -33.56
CA GLY A 40 38.39 -7.20 -34.19
C GLY A 40 38.27 -7.01 -35.70
N GLY A 41 37.10 -6.56 -36.16
CA GLY A 41 36.82 -6.27 -37.57
C GLY A 41 36.25 -7.45 -38.36
N SER A 42 36.12 -8.65 -37.79
CA SER A 42 35.57 -9.83 -38.47
C SER A 42 34.82 -10.76 -37.53
N GLU A 43 33.89 -11.55 -38.07
CA GLU A 43 33.27 -12.64 -37.32
C GLU A 43 34.31 -13.68 -36.90
N TYR A 44 34.12 -14.21 -35.68
CA TYR A 44 34.93 -15.32 -35.19
C TYR A 44 34.06 -16.24 -34.31
N THR A 45 34.64 -17.34 -33.88
CA THR A 45 34.00 -18.27 -32.96
C THR A 45 34.52 -18.03 -31.54
N PRO A 46 33.71 -17.51 -30.59
CA PRO A 46 34.11 -17.35 -29.22
C PRO A 46 34.43 -18.69 -28.56
N THR A 47 35.35 -18.68 -27.61
CA THR A 47 35.78 -19.85 -26.84
C THR A 47 35.62 -19.63 -25.35
N GLU A 48 35.42 -20.70 -24.60
CA GLU A 48 35.14 -20.64 -23.15
C GLU A 48 36.32 -20.07 -22.33
N ASN A 49 37.52 -20.20 -22.82
CA ASN A 49 38.74 -19.69 -22.16
C ASN A 49 38.98 -18.19 -22.34
N GLN A 50 38.12 -17.49 -23.08
CA GLN A 50 38.24 -16.05 -23.24
C GLN A 50 37.93 -15.32 -21.90
N THR A 51 38.75 -14.30 -21.63
CA THR A 51 38.60 -13.42 -20.46
C THR A 51 38.17 -12.00 -20.82
N ALA A 52 38.16 -11.68 -22.13
CA ALA A 52 37.73 -10.39 -22.67
C ALA A 52 37.19 -10.57 -24.09
N LEU A 53 36.41 -9.60 -24.57
CA LEU A 53 36.07 -9.46 -25.99
C LEU A 53 37.33 -9.16 -26.83
N LYS A 54 37.28 -9.43 -28.13
CA LYS A 54 38.40 -9.13 -29.03
C LYS A 54 38.63 -7.63 -29.21
N ASN A 55 37.54 -6.88 -29.34
CA ASN A 55 37.61 -5.43 -29.42
C ASN A 55 36.29 -4.83 -28.96
N VAL A 56 36.32 -4.15 -27.81
CA VAL A 56 35.14 -3.49 -27.22
C VAL A 56 34.89 -2.17 -27.93
N VAL A 57 33.67 -1.99 -28.46
CA VAL A 57 33.22 -0.76 -29.11
C VAL A 57 32.29 0.06 -28.25
N TRP A 58 31.65 -0.59 -27.26
CA TRP A 58 30.76 0.09 -26.28
C TRP A 58 30.58 -0.76 -25.03
N GLU A 59 30.38 -0.09 -23.90
CA GLU A 59 30.05 -0.70 -22.60
C GLU A 59 28.87 0.02 -21.95
N GLY A 60 28.01 -0.73 -21.28
CA GLY A 60 26.88 -0.20 -20.50
C GLY A 60 26.45 -1.16 -19.41
N ASN A 61 25.40 -0.79 -18.70
CA ASN A 61 24.86 -1.63 -17.63
C ASN A 61 23.82 -2.62 -18.17
N ILE A 62 23.72 -3.78 -17.52
CA ILE A 62 22.61 -4.69 -17.71
C ILE A 62 21.42 -4.14 -16.92
N GLY A 63 20.30 -3.91 -17.61
CA GLY A 63 19.10 -3.37 -17.03
C GLY A 63 18.33 -4.41 -16.24
N ASN A 64 18.04 -5.55 -16.85
CA ASN A 64 17.26 -6.60 -16.24
C ASN A 64 17.97 -7.94 -16.28
N THR A 65 17.96 -8.65 -15.15
CA THR A 65 18.30 -10.07 -15.04
C THR A 65 17.11 -10.77 -14.44
N THR A 66 16.37 -11.51 -15.26
CA THR A 66 15.13 -12.20 -14.87
C THR A 66 15.20 -13.69 -15.21
N THR A 67 14.25 -14.45 -14.69
CA THR A 67 14.09 -15.87 -15.04
C THR A 67 12.96 -16.04 -16.03
N ASP A 68 12.96 -17.15 -16.76
CA ASP A 68 11.84 -17.57 -17.60
C ASP A 68 11.02 -18.63 -16.85
N GLU A 69 9.75 -18.35 -16.59
CA GLU A 69 8.85 -19.28 -15.91
C GLU A 69 8.67 -20.60 -16.67
N THR A 70 8.84 -20.57 -17.99
CA THR A 70 8.70 -21.75 -18.87
C THR A 70 10.00 -22.54 -19.03
N ALA A 71 11.14 -21.95 -18.63
CA ALA A 71 12.47 -22.54 -18.75
C ALA A 71 13.28 -22.29 -17.46
N PRO A 72 13.14 -23.14 -16.44
CA PRO A 72 13.65 -22.88 -15.08
C PRO A 72 15.18 -22.83 -14.96
N ASN A 73 15.92 -23.21 -15.99
CA ASN A 73 17.40 -23.09 -16.09
C ASN A 73 17.85 -21.97 -17.02
N CYS A 74 16.94 -21.09 -17.43
CA CYS A 74 17.26 -19.95 -18.26
C CYS A 74 17.18 -18.66 -17.46
N ILE A 75 18.16 -17.79 -17.67
CA ILE A 75 18.10 -16.39 -17.28
C ILE A 75 18.00 -15.51 -18.51
N ILE A 76 17.31 -14.41 -18.36
CA ILE A 76 17.12 -13.42 -19.41
C ILE A 76 17.88 -12.17 -19.00
N LEU A 77 18.84 -11.77 -19.83
CA LEU A 77 19.58 -10.53 -19.67
C LEU A 77 19.07 -9.52 -20.69
N GLU A 78 18.66 -8.35 -20.22
CA GLU A 78 18.17 -7.28 -21.08
C GLU A 78 18.96 -5.99 -20.85
N SER A 79 19.37 -5.35 -21.92
CA SER A 79 20.09 -4.08 -21.90
C SER A 79 19.60 -3.16 -23.00
N LEU A 80 19.62 -1.87 -22.72
CA LEU A 80 19.31 -0.82 -23.68
C LEU A 80 20.61 -0.13 -24.12
N ILE A 81 20.86 -0.08 -25.42
CA ILE A 81 21.91 0.72 -26.03
C ILE A 81 21.22 1.98 -26.56
N PRO A 82 21.46 3.14 -25.94
CA PRO A 82 20.74 4.36 -26.28
C PRO A 82 21.08 4.88 -27.66
N SER A 83 20.20 5.66 -28.23
CA SER A 83 20.40 6.30 -29.54
C SER A 83 21.53 7.30 -29.56
N SER A 84 21.96 7.80 -28.40
CA SER A 84 23.10 8.71 -28.25
C SER A 84 24.48 8.09 -28.66
N VAL A 85 24.55 6.75 -28.75
CA VAL A 85 25.75 6.01 -29.11
C VAL A 85 25.53 5.18 -30.37
N GLY A 86 26.56 4.98 -31.16
CA GLY A 86 26.47 4.24 -32.41
C GLY A 86 27.67 4.51 -33.31
N GLY A 87 27.56 4.14 -34.61
CA GLY A 87 28.61 4.26 -35.57
C GLY A 87 29.58 3.06 -35.60
N PHE A 88 29.15 1.90 -35.06
CA PHE A 88 29.95 0.70 -34.94
C PHE A 88 29.21 -0.59 -35.33
N MET A 89 29.99 -1.58 -35.70
CA MET A 89 29.51 -2.95 -35.93
C MET A 89 29.51 -3.73 -34.63
N ILE A 90 28.50 -4.60 -34.47
CA ILE A 90 28.39 -5.53 -33.33
C ILE A 90 28.51 -6.94 -33.90
N ARG A 91 29.45 -7.75 -33.39
CA ARG A 91 29.67 -9.16 -33.76
C ARG A 91 29.79 -10.06 -32.54
N GLU A 92 30.10 -9.47 -31.38
CA GLU A 92 30.22 -10.19 -30.10
C GLU A 92 29.59 -9.36 -28.98
N ILE A 93 29.10 -10.04 -27.95
CA ILE A 93 28.54 -9.41 -26.73
C ILE A 93 29.11 -10.12 -25.52
N GLY A 94 29.70 -9.35 -24.61
CA GLY A 94 30.22 -9.84 -23.35
C GLY A 94 29.32 -9.45 -22.18
N TYR A 95 29.18 -10.33 -21.20
CA TYR A 95 28.44 -10.12 -19.97
C TYR A 95 29.39 -10.25 -18.78
N LEU A 96 29.53 -9.19 -18.00
CA LEU A 96 30.51 -9.09 -16.94
C LEU A 96 29.81 -8.97 -15.56
N ASP A 97 30.54 -9.45 -14.54
CA ASP A 97 30.15 -9.25 -13.15
C ASP A 97 30.62 -7.89 -12.60
N ASP A 98 30.42 -7.69 -11.29
CA ASP A 98 30.82 -6.49 -10.54
C ASP A 98 32.36 -6.33 -10.42
N GLU A 99 33.11 -7.43 -10.54
CA GLU A 99 34.57 -7.43 -10.55
C GLU A 99 35.16 -7.27 -11.99
N ASN A 100 34.30 -7.05 -12.99
CA ASN A 100 34.64 -6.99 -14.41
C ASN A 100 35.19 -8.31 -14.98
N ASN A 101 34.86 -9.45 -14.44
CA ASN A 101 35.17 -10.72 -15.06
C ASN A 101 34.14 -11.03 -16.15
N LEU A 102 34.63 -11.52 -17.30
CA LEU A 102 33.75 -11.97 -18.37
C LEU A 102 33.08 -13.30 -17.99
N ILE A 103 31.81 -13.27 -17.65
CA ILE A 103 31.05 -14.45 -17.23
C ILE A 103 30.48 -15.22 -18.42
N ALA A 104 30.02 -14.52 -19.44
CA ALA A 104 29.47 -15.12 -20.64
C ALA A 104 29.81 -14.28 -21.87
N ILE A 105 29.86 -14.93 -23.02
CA ILE A 105 30.09 -14.30 -24.31
C ILE A 105 29.13 -14.86 -25.35
N SER A 106 28.53 -13.97 -26.14
CA SER A 106 27.68 -14.31 -27.27
C SER A 106 28.41 -14.08 -28.60
N LYS A 107 28.35 -15.07 -29.48
CA LYS A 107 28.51 -14.83 -30.88
C LYS A 107 27.26 -14.19 -31.42
N TYR A 108 27.35 -12.93 -31.83
CA TYR A 108 26.22 -12.15 -32.28
C TYR A 108 26.25 -12.01 -33.81
N LYS A 109 25.05 -12.03 -34.42
CA LYS A 109 24.95 -11.80 -35.86
C LYS A 109 25.39 -10.37 -36.16
N GLU A 110 26.26 -10.23 -37.13
CA GLU A 110 26.75 -8.92 -37.55
C GLU A 110 25.61 -7.92 -37.71
N CYS A 111 25.67 -6.84 -36.95
CA CYS A 111 24.67 -5.80 -36.93
C CYS A 111 25.34 -4.43 -36.78
N TYR A 112 25.00 -3.50 -37.65
CA TYR A 112 25.47 -2.13 -37.57
C TYR A 112 24.53 -1.29 -36.71
N LYS A 113 25.04 -0.62 -35.66
CA LYS A 113 24.30 0.38 -34.90
C LYS A 113 24.65 1.77 -35.41
N PRO A 114 23.71 2.48 -36.07
CA PRO A 114 23.97 3.81 -36.59
C PRO A 114 24.11 4.83 -35.44
N SER A 115 24.86 5.92 -35.72
CA SER A 115 24.94 7.08 -34.84
C SER A 115 23.93 8.17 -35.22
N ILE A 116 23.66 9.07 -34.31
CA ILE A 116 22.79 10.25 -34.56
C ILE A 116 23.40 11.12 -35.69
N GLU A 117 24.71 11.23 -35.74
CA GLU A 117 25.41 11.99 -36.79
C GLU A 117 25.18 11.45 -38.21
N GLN A 118 24.77 10.19 -38.32
CA GLN A 118 24.40 9.54 -39.56
C GLN A 118 22.90 9.70 -39.90
N GLY A 119 22.17 10.53 -39.14
CA GLY A 119 20.78 10.83 -39.39
C GLY A 119 19.78 9.76 -38.87
N ALA A 120 20.24 8.81 -38.06
CA ALA A 120 19.38 7.75 -37.50
C ALA A 120 19.34 7.81 -35.99
N VAL A 121 18.13 7.86 -35.41
CA VAL A 121 17.91 7.81 -33.98
C VAL A 121 17.33 6.43 -33.65
N VAL A 122 18.18 5.52 -33.15
CA VAL A 122 17.78 4.13 -32.90
C VAL A 122 18.19 3.73 -31.48
N ASP A 123 17.22 3.50 -30.61
CA ASP A 123 17.46 2.76 -29.38
C ASP A 123 17.48 1.26 -29.70
N MET A 124 18.49 0.55 -29.24
CA MET A 124 18.63 -0.87 -29.48
C MET A 124 18.49 -1.66 -28.19
N LYS A 125 17.49 -2.54 -28.15
CA LYS A 125 17.32 -3.48 -27.03
C LYS A 125 18.02 -4.78 -27.36
N VAL A 126 18.95 -5.19 -26.50
CA VAL A 126 19.56 -6.52 -26.53
C VAL A 126 18.88 -7.39 -25.47
N LYS A 127 18.36 -8.53 -25.92
CA LYS A 127 17.79 -9.56 -25.04
C LYS A 127 18.54 -10.87 -25.30
N THR A 128 19.18 -11.39 -24.27
CA THR A 128 19.92 -12.66 -24.34
C THR A 128 19.35 -13.66 -23.36
N VAL A 129 19.14 -14.87 -23.85
CA VAL A 129 18.75 -16.01 -23.00
C VAL A 129 20.00 -16.83 -22.74
N LEU A 130 20.37 -16.96 -21.48
CA LEU A 130 21.53 -17.72 -21.03
C LEU A 130 21.07 -18.95 -20.25
N ILE A 131 21.54 -20.12 -20.66
CA ILE A 131 21.27 -21.38 -19.94
C ILE A 131 22.31 -21.54 -18.85
N VAL A 132 21.89 -21.68 -17.62
CA VAL A 132 22.75 -21.89 -16.45
C VAL A 132 22.43 -23.22 -15.75
N SER A 133 23.40 -23.79 -15.07
CA SER A 133 23.20 -25.06 -14.34
C SER A 133 22.26 -24.90 -13.16
N ASN A 134 22.25 -23.73 -12.50
CA ASN A 134 21.37 -23.42 -11.38
C ASN A 134 21.10 -21.91 -11.33
N VAL A 135 19.86 -21.54 -11.57
CA VAL A 135 19.39 -20.14 -11.53
C VAL A 135 19.49 -19.51 -10.14
N ASN A 136 19.38 -20.33 -9.07
CA ASN A 136 19.48 -19.81 -7.71
C ASN A 136 20.85 -19.22 -7.36
N ASN A 137 21.89 -19.56 -8.15
CA ASN A 137 23.23 -19.02 -8.01
C ASN A 137 23.42 -17.67 -8.69
N ILE A 138 22.40 -17.17 -9.38
CA ILE A 138 22.44 -15.92 -10.10
C ILE A 138 21.67 -14.84 -9.32
N GLU A 139 22.24 -13.67 -9.21
CA GLU A 139 21.56 -12.51 -8.66
C GLU A 139 20.58 -11.95 -9.70
N LEU A 140 19.29 -11.98 -9.34
CA LEU A 140 18.28 -11.33 -10.17
C LEU A 140 18.26 -9.85 -9.82
N LYS A 141 18.40 -9.01 -10.83
CA LYS A 141 18.44 -7.56 -10.69
C LYS A 141 17.48 -6.93 -11.68
N ILE A 142 16.77 -5.91 -11.21
CA ILE A 142 15.94 -5.04 -12.04
C ILE A 142 16.43 -3.62 -11.80
N ASP A 143 16.94 -2.98 -12.85
CA ASP A 143 17.30 -1.57 -12.83
C ASP A 143 16.06 -0.74 -13.17
N PRO A 144 15.49 0.00 -12.22
CA PRO A 144 14.27 0.76 -12.47
C PRO A 144 14.45 1.88 -13.51
N THR A 145 15.67 2.27 -13.83
CA THR A 145 15.94 3.31 -14.83
C THR A 145 15.96 2.81 -16.28
N ILE A 146 16.03 1.49 -16.47
CA ILE A 146 16.17 0.83 -17.79
C ILE A 146 14.97 -0.09 -18.10
N ILE A 147 13.95 -0.10 -17.26
CA ILE A 147 12.78 -0.96 -17.45
C ILE A 147 11.91 -0.43 -18.57
N PHE A 148 11.73 -1.23 -19.60
CA PHE A 148 10.60 -1.11 -20.50
C PHE A 148 9.44 -1.91 -19.92
N ALA A 149 8.42 -1.24 -19.37
CA ALA A 149 7.20 -1.91 -19.04
C ALA A 149 6.61 -2.53 -20.33
N THR A 150 6.33 -3.81 -20.27
CA THR A 150 5.61 -4.48 -21.36
C THR A 150 4.11 -4.12 -21.27
N LEU A 151 3.38 -4.31 -22.36
CA LEU A 151 1.91 -4.16 -22.32
C LEU A 151 1.28 -5.07 -21.24
N LYS A 152 1.86 -6.25 -21.02
CA LYS A 152 1.43 -7.18 -19.99
C LYS A 152 1.63 -6.61 -18.58
N ASP A 153 2.78 -5.98 -18.30
CA ASP A 153 3.05 -5.38 -16.98
C ASP A 153 2.05 -4.26 -16.68
N ILE A 154 1.66 -3.49 -17.70
CA ILE A 154 0.64 -2.43 -17.58
C ILE A 154 -0.73 -3.06 -17.32
N GLN A 155 -1.10 -4.12 -18.01
CA GLN A 155 -2.37 -4.83 -17.83
C GLN A 155 -2.45 -5.50 -16.45
N ASP A 156 -1.37 -6.11 -15.98
CA ASP A 156 -1.29 -6.72 -14.65
C ASP A 156 -1.42 -5.66 -13.54
N LEU A 157 -0.82 -4.47 -13.75
CA LEU A 157 -0.97 -3.34 -12.84
C LEU A 157 -2.41 -2.81 -12.83
N ASP A 158 -3.04 -2.65 -13.98
CA ASP A 158 -4.43 -2.21 -14.12
C ASP A 158 -5.40 -3.17 -13.41
N THR A 159 -5.19 -4.48 -13.59
CA THR A 159 -5.95 -5.52 -12.89
C THR A 159 -5.79 -5.42 -11.36
N LYS A 160 -4.57 -5.19 -10.86
CA LYS A 160 -4.32 -4.99 -9.43
C LYS A 160 -5.02 -3.73 -8.90
N ILE A 161 -4.97 -2.64 -9.65
CA ILE A 161 -5.66 -1.39 -9.30
C ILE A 161 -7.17 -1.62 -9.18
N ASP A 162 -7.79 -2.30 -10.14
CA ASP A 162 -9.22 -2.58 -10.12
C ASP A 162 -9.63 -3.52 -8.98
N THR A 163 -8.81 -4.51 -8.67
CA THR A 163 -9.00 -5.40 -7.51
C THR A 163 -8.96 -4.61 -6.21
N THR A 164 -7.90 -3.84 -5.99
CA THR A 164 -7.75 -3.00 -4.78
C THR A 164 -8.87 -1.98 -4.62
N LYS A 165 -9.31 -1.37 -5.74
CA LYS A 165 -10.43 -0.43 -5.76
C LYS A 165 -11.75 -1.10 -5.34
N THR A 166 -11.96 -2.34 -5.76
CA THR A 166 -13.16 -3.12 -5.41
C THR A 166 -13.14 -3.51 -3.93
N GLU A 167 -12.00 -3.99 -3.43
CA GLU A 167 -11.81 -4.32 -2.02
C GLU A 167 -12.00 -3.08 -1.11
N LEU A 168 -11.42 -1.95 -1.50
CA LEU A 168 -11.56 -0.70 -0.75
C LEU A 168 -13.01 -0.23 -0.68
N LYS A 169 -13.75 -0.29 -1.79
CA LYS A 169 -15.19 0.02 -1.80
C LYS A 169 -15.99 -0.89 -0.86
N SER A 170 -15.71 -2.20 -0.89
CA SER A 170 -16.36 -3.18 -0.01
C SER A 170 -16.08 -2.88 1.46
N ASN A 171 -14.83 -2.57 1.80
CA ASN A 171 -14.43 -2.24 3.18
C ASN A 171 -15.10 -0.94 3.65
N ILE A 172 -15.20 0.08 2.79
CA ILE A 172 -15.90 1.33 3.10
C ILE A 172 -17.40 1.09 3.36
N GLU A 173 -18.09 0.31 2.53
CA GLU A 173 -19.51 0.00 2.75
C GLU A 173 -19.73 -0.84 4.01
N THR A 174 -18.83 -1.78 4.31
CA THR A 174 -18.87 -2.55 5.57
C THR A 174 -18.70 -1.62 6.78
N ALA A 175 -17.67 -0.77 6.78
CA ALA A 175 -17.43 0.18 7.87
C ALA A 175 -18.61 1.15 8.04
N LYS A 176 -19.19 1.65 6.95
CA LYS A 176 -20.37 2.51 6.96
C LYS A 176 -21.59 1.80 7.58
N THR A 177 -21.79 0.53 7.22
CA THR A 177 -22.87 -0.29 7.78
C THR A 177 -22.68 -0.52 9.27
N GLU A 178 -21.47 -0.86 9.72
CA GLU A 178 -21.12 -1.05 11.12
C GLU A 178 -21.32 0.23 11.94
N ILE A 179 -20.87 1.38 11.41
CA ILE A 179 -21.07 2.69 12.04
C ILE A 179 -22.54 3.00 12.17
N ASN A 180 -23.33 2.85 11.11
CA ASN A 180 -24.77 3.11 11.15
C ASN A 180 -25.51 2.17 12.12
N THR A 181 -25.08 0.91 12.20
CA THR A 181 -25.65 -0.05 13.16
C THR A 181 -25.38 0.35 14.62
N LYS A 182 -24.18 0.87 14.91
CA LYS A 182 -23.80 1.33 16.27
C LYS A 182 -24.47 2.65 16.65
N ILE A 183 -24.63 3.54 15.70
CA ILE A 183 -25.23 4.87 15.89
C ILE A 183 -26.76 4.74 15.97
N GLY A 184 -27.35 3.82 15.22
CA GLY A 184 -28.79 3.73 15.01
C GLY A 184 -29.31 4.74 13.99
N ASP A 185 -30.62 4.75 13.80
CA ASP A 185 -31.28 5.70 12.90
C ASP A 185 -31.53 7.03 13.61
N THR A 186 -30.73 8.03 13.28
CA THR A 186 -30.83 9.37 13.88
C THR A 186 -32.15 10.09 13.54
N THR A 187 -32.90 9.63 12.53
CA THR A 187 -34.23 10.21 12.21
C THR A 187 -35.27 9.90 13.28
N LEU A 188 -35.06 8.82 14.05
CA LEU A 188 -35.93 8.38 15.15
C LEU A 188 -35.70 9.15 16.45
N LEU A 189 -34.72 10.03 16.51
CA LEU A 189 -34.52 10.89 17.67
C LEU A 189 -35.74 11.81 17.85
N GLU A 190 -36.22 11.94 19.10
CA GLU A 190 -37.32 12.85 19.45
C GLU A 190 -36.86 14.26 19.79
N THR A 191 -35.56 14.52 19.83
CA THR A 191 -34.98 15.84 20.02
C THR A 191 -35.24 16.75 18.84
N THR A 192 -35.21 18.08 19.05
CA THR A 192 -35.38 19.07 17.99
C THR A 192 -34.20 19.10 17.05
N ASP A 193 -32.97 19.07 17.60
CA ASP A 193 -31.75 18.96 16.83
C ASP A 193 -31.39 17.48 16.57
N LYS A 194 -31.58 17.05 15.34
CA LYS A 194 -31.28 15.70 14.85
C LYS A 194 -30.04 15.62 13.97
N THR A 195 -29.26 16.68 13.88
CA THR A 195 -28.09 16.74 12.97
C THR A 195 -27.00 15.75 13.33
N ASN A 196 -26.81 15.48 14.62
CA ASN A 196 -25.89 14.48 15.11
C ASN A 196 -26.25 14.09 16.57
N ILE A 197 -25.75 12.93 17.00
CA ILE A 197 -26.03 12.40 18.36
C ILE A 197 -25.53 13.34 19.47
N VAL A 198 -24.41 14.02 19.27
CA VAL A 198 -23.85 14.95 20.29
C VAL A 198 -24.80 16.10 20.56
N ASN A 199 -25.36 16.68 19.51
CA ASN A 199 -26.32 17.78 19.63
C ASN A 199 -27.62 17.30 20.32
N ALA A 200 -28.14 16.14 19.89
CA ALA A 200 -29.31 15.54 20.53
C ALA A 200 -29.08 15.26 22.01
N LEU A 201 -27.94 14.73 22.40
CA LEU A 201 -27.58 14.46 23.78
C LEU A 201 -27.42 15.74 24.61
N ASN A 202 -26.82 16.78 24.02
CA ASN A 202 -26.71 18.10 24.67
C ASN A 202 -28.09 18.74 24.89
N GLU A 203 -29.02 18.59 23.96
CA GLU A 203 -30.41 19.04 24.12
C GLU A 203 -31.10 18.31 25.28
N VAL A 204 -30.96 16.98 25.35
CA VAL A 204 -31.49 16.18 26.48
C VAL A 204 -30.85 16.62 27.81
N LYS A 205 -29.51 16.80 27.82
CA LYS A 205 -28.79 17.28 29.01
C LYS A 205 -29.34 18.64 29.46
N THR A 206 -29.50 19.59 28.54
CA THR A 206 -30.07 20.91 28.88
C THR A 206 -31.49 20.78 29.44
N SER A 207 -32.31 19.90 28.87
CA SER A 207 -33.65 19.64 29.33
C SER A 207 -33.64 19.03 30.74
N VAL A 208 -32.76 18.09 31.01
CA VAL A 208 -32.60 17.47 32.34
C VAL A 208 -32.09 18.46 33.37
N ASP A 209 -31.09 19.28 33.02
CA ASP A 209 -30.51 20.31 33.88
C ASP A 209 -31.56 21.40 34.26
N SER A 210 -32.57 21.58 33.40
CA SER A 210 -33.69 22.53 33.66
C SER A 210 -34.80 21.98 34.54
N ILE A 211 -34.78 20.69 34.90
CA ILE A 211 -35.74 20.07 35.78
C ILE A 211 -35.46 20.53 37.21
N GLU A 212 -36.21 21.48 37.68
CA GLU A 212 -36.16 21.89 39.08
C GLU A 212 -37.08 20.98 39.91
N THR A 213 -36.50 20.24 40.86
CA THR A 213 -37.19 19.32 41.78
C THR A 213 -37.35 19.95 43.16
N THR A 214 -37.73 21.23 43.24
CA THR A 214 -38.01 21.89 44.51
C THR A 214 -39.44 21.57 44.96
N ALA A 215 -39.72 21.66 46.28
CA ALA A 215 -41.05 21.42 46.83
C ALA A 215 -42.11 22.38 46.27
N GLU A 216 -41.73 23.60 45.90
CA GLU A 216 -42.60 24.57 45.27
C GLU A 216 -43.02 24.17 43.85
N LYS A 217 -42.14 23.48 43.11
CA LYS A 217 -42.38 23.06 41.70
C LYS A 217 -42.99 21.66 41.60
N THR A 218 -42.91 20.86 42.67
CA THR A 218 -43.51 19.54 42.69
C THR A 218 -45.03 19.65 42.91
N SER A 219 -45.81 19.21 41.92
CA SER A 219 -47.28 19.24 42.02
C SER A 219 -47.79 18.36 43.17
N TYR A 220 -48.78 18.83 43.88
CA TYR A 220 -49.48 18.10 44.99
C TYR A 220 -50.92 17.84 44.59
N ASN A 221 -51.31 16.58 44.64
CA ASN A 221 -52.73 16.20 44.45
C ASN A 221 -53.53 16.39 45.79
N ASN A 222 -54.30 17.42 45.81
CA ASN A 222 -55.09 17.80 46.99
C ASN A 222 -56.48 17.19 47.06
N ALA A 223 -56.85 16.27 46.18
CA ALA A 223 -58.20 15.71 46.05
C ALA A 223 -58.71 15.04 47.33
N THR A 224 -57.87 14.50 48.20
CA THR A 224 -58.21 13.76 49.40
C THR A 224 -57.82 14.45 50.71
N SER A 225 -56.99 15.49 50.64
CA SER A 225 -56.38 16.11 51.83
C SER A 225 -57.16 17.30 52.38
N ASN A 226 -58.15 17.83 51.63
CA ASN A 226 -58.85 19.06 51.91
C ASN A 226 -57.92 20.27 52.13
N LEU A 227 -56.75 20.25 51.53
CA LEU A 227 -55.85 21.39 51.45
C LEU A 227 -56.11 22.17 50.12
N THR A 228 -55.83 23.46 50.15
CA THR A 228 -56.03 24.30 48.97
C THR A 228 -54.77 24.38 48.10
N ALA A 229 -53.62 24.00 48.67
CA ALA A 229 -52.35 24.05 48.00
C ALA A 229 -52.27 23.10 46.77
N THR A 230 -51.60 23.54 45.71
CA THR A 230 -51.39 22.79 44.45
C THR A 230 -49.94 22.29 44.26
N ASN A 231 -49.03 22.66 45.18
CA ASN A 231 -47.68 22.17 45.24
C ASN A 231 -47.29 21.65 46.63
N VAL A 232 -46.19 20.87 46.69
CA VAL A 232 -45.81 20.21 47.97
C VAL A 232 -45.43 21.23 49.05
N GLN A 233 -44.70 22.30 48.72
CA GLN A 233 -44.32 23.33 49.70
C GLN A 233 -45.56 23.98 50.28
N GLY A 234 -46.47 24.43 49.43
CA GLY A 234 -47.74 25.05 49.90
C GLY A 234 -48.59 24.11 50.75
N ALA A 235 -48.62 22.79 50.44
CA ALA A 235 -49.31 21.82 51.25
C ALA A 235 -48.68 21.68 52.65
N ILE A 236 -47.35 21.67 52.74
CA ILE A 236 -46.65 21.63 54.03
C ILE A 236 -46.94 22.91 54.82
N ASP A 237 -46.85 24.09 54.21
CA ASP A 237 -47.10 25.38 54.86
C ASP A 237 -48.50 25.49 55.33
N GLU A 238 -49.50 25.01 54.57
CA GLU A 238 -50.90 24.98 54.95
C GLU A 238 -51.12 24.05 56.15
N VAL A 239 -50.51 22.86 56.21
CA VAL A 239 -50.55 21.95 57.34
C VAL A 239 -49.95 22.58 58.59
N VAL A 240 -48.79 23.20 58.48
CA VAL A 240 -48.09 23.91 59.57
C VAL A 240 -48.97 25.03 60.12
N ALA A 241 -49.63 25.82 59.27
CA ALA A 241 -50.53 26.87 59.68
C ALA A 241 -51.77 26.31 60.45
N LYS A 242 -52.37 25.20 59.94
CA LYS A 242 -53.50 24.54 60.62
C LYS A 242 -53.07 24.00 61.96
N ILE A 243 -51.89 23.40 62.12
CA ILE A 243 -51.35 22.91 63.39
C ILE A 243 -51.15 24.08 64.39
N LYS A 244 -50.53 25.19 63.95
CA LYS A 244 -50.36 26.36 64.82
C LYS A 244 -51.68 26.88 65.33
N LYS A 245 -52.66 27.05 64.47
CA LYS A 245 -53.99 27.53 64.85
C LYS A 245 -54.69 26.55 65.85
N PHE A 246 -54.54 25.25 65.63
CA PHE A 246 -55.06 24.24 66.53
C PHE A 246 -54.44 24.33 67.93
N ASN A 247 -53.12 24.50 68.02
CA ASN A 247 -52.40 24.67 69.27
C ASN A 247 -52.80 25.96 70.03
N GLU A 248 -52.94 27.08 69.28
CA GLU A 248 -53.36 28.34 69.85
C GLU A 248 -54.78 28.23 70.46
N VAL A 249 -55.72 27.58 69.75
CA VAL A 249 -57.07 27.37 70.24
C VAL A 249 -57.07 26.47 71.50
N ASN A 250 -56.30 25.41 71.54
CA ASN A 250 -56.18 24.52 72.66
C ASN A 250 -55.57 25.21 73.92
N ILE A 251 -54.51 26.01 73.72
CA ILE A 251 -53.85 26.78 74.77
C ILE A 251 -54.86 27.78 75.36
N ASN A 252 -55.62 28.49 74.57
CA ASN A 252 -56.62 29.44 74.99
C ASN A 252 -57.73 28.73 75.78
N THR A 253 -58.22 27.60 75.29
CA THR A 253 -59.25 26.80 75.96
C THR A 253 -58.75 26.30 77.30
N ILE A 254 -57.50 25.85 77.44
CA ILE A 254 -56.90 25.42 78.69
C ILE A 254 -56.79 26.60 79.69
N ASN A 255 -56.33 27.79 79.19
CA ASN A 255 -56.23 28.98 80.01
C ASN A 255 -57.61 29.45 80.52
N ASP A 256 -58.69 29.34 79.71
CA ASP A 256 -60.08 29.66 80.11
C ASP A 256 -60.66 28.66 81.14
N MET A 257 -60.12 27.48 81.22
CA MET A 257 -60.58 26.43 82.18
C MET A 257 -59.84 26.44 83.52
N LEU A 258 -58.72 27.19 83.64
CA LEU A 258 -57.99 27.34 84.90
C LEU A 258 -58.54 28.55 85.68
N PRO A 259 -59.32 28.36 86.75
CA PRO A 259 -59.74 29.48 87.57
C PRO A 259 -58.54 30.11 88.27
N ILE A 260 -58.43 31.44 88.21
CA ILE A 260 -57.50 32.25 89.03
C ILE A 260 -57.78 32.08 90.50
#